data_1a05ccd546d0f0386e688c94c4299276
#
_entry.id   1a05ccd546d0f0386e688c94c4299276
#
_cell.length_a   1.000
_cell.length_b   1.000
_cell.length_c   1.000
_cell.angle_alpha   90.00
_cell.angle_beta   90.00
_cell.angle_gamma   90.00
#
_symmetry.space_group_name_H-M   'P 1'
#
loop_
_entity.id
_entity.type
_entity.pdbx_description
1 polymer ?
#
loop_
_entity_poly.entity_id
_entity_poly.type
_entity_poly.pdbx_seq_one_letter_code
_entity_poly.pdbx_strand_id
1 'polypeptide(L)'
;ITGSRAFSEMQGEVWGVHLAWSGNHRLRAEVKTDGRRYLQAEALYLPGEMALAEGETLWTPYLYASYSANGLNGMSQQFHRYLRERIIRFPGNKPRPVHLNTWEGIYFNHDPDYIMRMADEAAALGVERFIIDDGWFKGRNDDWAALGDWYLDEKKYPYGLTPVIDHVKSLGMEFEIGRAHV
;
A
#
# COMPACT_ATOMS: atom_id res chain seq x y z
N ILE A 1 0.24 -22.04 2.18
CA ILE A 1 0.32 -23.53 2.02
C ILE A 1 -0.01 -24.14 3.37
N THR A 2 -0.74 -25.24 3.36
CA THR A 2 -1.21 -25.91 4.58
C THR A 2 -0.77 -27.37 4.59
N GLY A 3 -0.74 -27.97 5.78
CA GLY A 3 -0.49 -29.39 5.97
C GLY A 3 -1.65 -30.27 5.48
N SER A 4 -1.53 -31.57 5.69
CA SER A 4 -2.56 -32.56 5.32
C SER A 4 -3.79 -32.56 6.24
N ARG A 5 -3.70 -31.93 7.39
CA ARG A 5 -4.80 -31.77 8.34
C ARG A 5 -5.52 -30.44 8.12
N ALA A 6 -6.77 -30.38 8.57
CA ALA A 6 -7.54 -29.14 8.58
C ALA A 6 -6.78 -28.03 9.35
N PHE A 7 -6.87 -26.82 8.88
CA PHE A 7 -6.29 -25.64 9.50
C PHE A 7 -7.36 -24.58 9.72
N SER A 8 -7.08 -23.67 10.65
CA SER A 8 -7.91 -22.51 10.95
C SER A 8 -7.01 -21.31 11.29
N GLU A 9 -7.61 -20.25 11.77
CA GLU A 9 -6.86 -19.11 12.32
C GLU A 9 -5.94 -19.52 13.47
N MET A 10 -6.37 -20.48 14.31
CA MET A 10 -5.72 -20.83 15.57
C MET A 10 -5.11 -22.23 15.60
N GLN A 11 -5.33 -23.06 14.59
CA GLN A 11 -4.93 -24.47 14.60
C GLN A 11 -4.42 -24.94 13.23
N GLY A 12 -3.59 -25.98 13.29
CA GLY A 12 -3.07 -26.65 12.10
C GLY A 12 -1.76 -26.06 11.59
N GLU A 13 -1.11 -26.83 10.74
CA GLU A 13 0.18 -26.46 10.16
C GLU A 13 0.00 -25.55 8.95
N VAL A 14 0.72 -24.44 8.96
CA VAL A 14 0.70 -23.43 7.89
C VAL A 14 2.12 -22.97 7.57
N TRP A 15 2.44 -22.89 6.28
CA TRP A 15 3.64 -22.25 5.77
C TRP A 15 3.24 -20.99 5.01
N GLY A 16 3.77 -19.86 5.46
CA GLY A 16 3.63 -18.57 4.78
C GLY A 16 4.88 -18.29 3.95
N VAL A 17 4.70 -17.71 2.76
CA VAL A 17 5.81 -17.31 1.89
C VAL A 17 5.52 -15.92 1.33
N HIS A 18 6.55 -15.06 1.34
CA HIS A 18 6.47 -13.70 0.82
C HIS A 18 7.73 -13.39 0.02
N LEU A 19 7.55 -12.98 -1.25
CA LEU A 19 8.64 -12.49 -2.08
C LEU A 19 8.82 -10.99 -1.83
N ALA A 20 10.05 -10.58 -1.47
CA ALA A 20 10.39 -9.19 -1.20
C ALA A 20 10.61 -8.41 -2.51
N TRP A 21 9.57 -8.31 -3.32
CA TRP A 21 9.60 -7.62 -4.60
C TRP A 21 8.32 -6.78 -4.78
N SER A 22 8.49 -5.51 -5.11
CA SER A 22 7.38 -4.57 -5.32
C SER A 22 6.89 -4.49 -6.76
N GLY A 23 7.64 -5.06 -7.70
CA GLY A 23 7.27 -5.13 -9.11
C GLY A 23 6.44 -6.38 -9.45
N ASN A 24 6.29 -6.63 -10.74
CA ASN A 24 5.58 -7.82 -11.24
C ASN A 24 6.26 -9.10 -10.73
N HIS A 25 5.47 -9.99 -10.16
CA HIS A 25 5.98 -11.23 -9.60
C HIS A 25 4.95 -12.36 -9.70
N ARG A 26 5.42 -13.57 -9.51
CA ARG A 26 4.56 -14.76 -9.47
C ARG A 26 4.98 -15.69 -8.33
N LEU A 27 3.99 -16.16 -7.59
CA LEU A 27 4.13 -17.26 -6.63
C LEU A 27 3.30 -18.43 -7.15
N ARG A 28 3.92 -19.58 -7.31
CA ARG A 28 3.28 -20.78 -7.87
C ARG A 28 3.56 -21.98 -6.99
N ALA A 29 2.50 -22.67 -6.58
CA ALA A 29 2.58 -23.94 -5.89
C ALA A 29 2.03 -25.05 -6.79
N GLU A 30 2.79 -26.11 -6.98
CA GLU A 30 2.41 -27.23 -7.86
C GLU A 30 2.72 -28.58 -7.22
N VAL A 31 1.95 -29.56 -7.67
CA VAL A 31 2.26 -30.99 -7.49
C VAL A 31 2.66 -31.56 -8.84
N LYS A 32 3.88 -32.10 -8.94
CA LYS A 32 4.35 -32.77 -10.15
C LYS A 32 3.70 -34.14 -10.34
N THR A 33 3.82 -34.70 -11.54
CA THR A 33 3.29 -36.04 -11.88
C THR A 33 3.89 -37.13 -11.01
N ASP A 34 5.10 -36.96 -10.49
CA ASP A 34 5.78 -37.86 -9.57
C ASP A 34 5.39 -37.66 -8.10
N GLY A 35 4.40 -36.79 -7.82
CA GLY A 35 3.90 -36.49 -6.48
C GLY A 35 4.72 -35.46 -5.70
N ARG A 36 5.87 -34.99 -6.18
CA ARG A 36 6.66 -33.95 -5.51
C ARG A 36 5.91 -32.62 -5.54
N ARG A 37 5.93 -31.95 -4.41
CA ARG A 37 5.37 -30.59 -4.26
C ARG A 37 6.50 -29.59 -4.29
N TYR A 38 6.31 -28.50 -4.99
CA TYR A 38 7.26 -27.40 -4.99
C TYR A 38 6.56 -26.05 -4.98
N LEU A 39 7.28 -25.06 -4.49
CA LEU A 39 6.91 -23.66 -4.52
C LEU A 39 7.97 -22.93 -5.37
N GLN A 40 7.50 -22.12 -6.30
CA GLN A 40 8.31 -21.21 -7.09
C GLN A 40 7.93 -19.78 -6.78
N ALA A 41 8.92 -18.92 -6.56
CA ALA A 41 8.77 -17.49 -6.41
C ALA A 41 9.67 -16.81 -7.43
N GLU A 42 9.13 -15.88 -8.19
CA GLU A 42 9.86 -15.22 -9.27
C GLU A 42 9.48 -13.76 -9.40
N ALA A 43 10.50 -12.89 -9.56
CA ALA A 43 10.31 -11.57 -10.13
C ALA A 43 10.09 -11.72 -11.64
N LEU A 44 9.07 -11.06 -12.18
CA LEU A 44 8.77 -11.09 -13.60
C LEU A 44 9.39 -9.88 -14.27
N TYR A 45 10.28 -10.13 -15.22
CA TYR A 45 10.88 -9.10 -16.04
C TYR A 45 10.30 -9.18 -17.46
N LEU A 46 10.00 -8.03 -18.04
CA LEU A 46 9.64 -7.95 -19.44
C LEU A 46 10.88 -8.15 -20.34
N PRO A 47 10.69 -8.55 -21.59
CA PRO A 47 11.80 -8.68 -22.53
C PRO A 47 12.62 -7.39 -22.60
N GLY A 48 13.93 -7.48 -22.36
CA GLY A 48 14.85 -6.35 -22.36
C GLY A 48 15.04 -5.61 -21.04
N GLU A 49 14.23 -5.89 -19.99
CA GLU A 49 14.42 -5.28 -18.67
C GLU A 49 15.66 -5.80 -17.95
N MET A 50 16.05 -7.04 -18.21
CA MET A 50 17.24 -7.66 -17.63
C MET A 50 18.09 -8.31 -18.71
N ALA A 51 19.35 -7.97 -18.75
CA ALA A 51 20.38 -8.63 -19.53
C ALA A 51 21.58 -8.88 -18.63
N LEU A 52 22.14 -10.09 -18.69
CA LEU A 52 23.37 -10.46 -17.99
C LEU A 52 24.47 -10.66 -19.02
N ALA A 53 25.55 -9.90 -18.90
CA ALA A 53 26.76 -10.17 -19.64
C ALA A 53 27.59 -11.28 -18.96
N GLU A 54 28.59 -11.77 -19.66
CA GLU A 54 29.52 -12.77 -19.11
C GLU A 54 30.21 -12.21 -17.85
N GLY A 55 30.16 -12.96 -16.76
CA GLY A 55 30.72 -12.57 -15.47
C GLY A 55 29.84 -11.71 -14.58
N GLU A 56 28.69 -11.26 -15.05
CA GLU A 56 27.73 -10.50 -14.23
C GLU A 56 26.90 -11.40 -13.32
N THR A 57 26.47 -10.86 -12.20
CA THR A 57 25.64 -11.56 -11.21
C THR A 57 24.34 -10.83 -10.99
N LEU A 58 23.22 -11.53 -11.11
CA LEU A 58 21.89 -11.04 -10.71
C LEU A 58 21.57 -11.53 -9.30
N TRP A 59 21.28 -10.59 -8.40
CA TRP A 59 20.73 -10.90 -7.10
C TRP A 59 19.20 -10.93 -7.17
N THR A 60 18.64 -12.08 -6.86
CA THR A 60 17.17 -12.20 -6.79
C THR A 60 16.62 -11.51 -5.55
N PRO A 61 15.35 -11.08 -5.54
CA PRO A 61 14.67 -10.65 -4.31
C PRO A 61 14.71 -11.73 -3.23
N TYR A 62 14.72 -11.30 -1.96
CA TYR A 62 14.63 -12.24 -0.85
C TYR A 62 13.28 -12.95 -0.83
N LEU A 63 13.31 -14.22 -0.48
CA LEU A 63 12.12 -14.99 -0.17
C LEU A 63 12.04 -15.19 1.35
N TYR A 64 11.02 -14.60 1.97
CA TYR A 64 10.75 -14.83 3.36
C TYR A 64 9.79 -15.99 3.54
N ALA A 65 10.10 -16.88 4.47
CA ALA A 65 9.25 -18.01 4.78
C ALA A 65 9.00 -18.09 6.28
N SER A 66 7.82 -18.53 6.66
CA SER A 66 7.39 -18.73 8.04
C SER A 66 6.62 -20.03 8.16
N TYR A 67 6.78 -20.73 9.27
CA TYR A 67 6.03 -21.92 9.64
C TYR A 67 5.32 -21.72 10.96
N SER A 68 4.09 -22.21 11.05
CA SER A 68 3.32 -22.25 12.29
C SER A 68 2.57 -23.56 12.41
N ALA A 69 2.61 -24.17 13.58
CA ALA A 69 1.72 -25.28 13.98
C ALA A 69 0.39 -24.78 14.60
N ASN A 70 0.28 -23.45 14.81
CA ASN A 70 -0.84 -22.80 15.50
C ASN A 70 -1.69 -21.96 14.52
N GLY A 71 -1.88 -22.46 13.32
CA GLY A 71 -2.74 -21.85 12.32
C GLY A 71 -2.19 -20.57 11.66
N LEU A 72 -3.07 -19.87 10.95
CA LEU A 72 -2.76 -18.67 10.20
C LEU A 72 -2.30 -17.51 11.10
N ASN A 73 -2.91 -17.36 12.25
CA ASN A 73 -2.57 -16.30 13.20
C ASN A 73 -1.12 -16.43 13.69
N GLY A 74 -0.68 -17.65 14.04
CA GLY A 74 0.70 -17.89 14.44
C GLY A 74 1.69 -17.55 13.33
N MET A 75 1.38 -17.90 12.10
CA MET A 75 2.21 -17.58 10.94
C MET A 75 2.26 -16.06 10.66
N SER A 76 1.11 -15.38 10.65
CA SER A 76 1.04 -13.94 10.40
C SER A 76 1.75 -13.13 11.50
N GLN A 77 1.64 -13.51 12.75
CA GLN A 77 2.35 -12.85 13.86
C GLN A 77 3.87 -12.95 13.72
N GLN A 78 4.41 -14.05 13.20
CA GLN A 78 5.84 -14.15 12.91
C GLN A 78 6.29 -13.14 11.84
N PHE A 79 5.53 -13.01 10.74
CA PHE A 79 5.79 -11.99 9.72
C PHE A 79 5.66 -10.58 10.32
N HIS A 80 4.62 -10.28 11.08
CA HIS A 80 4.42 -8.97 11.70
C HIS A 80 5.58 -8.61 12.64
N ARG A 81 6.09 -9.56 13.43
CA ARG A 81 7.25 -9.35 14.30
C ARG A 81 8.48 -9.04 13.47
N TYR A 82 8.78 -9.86 12.46
CA TYR A 82 9.94 -9.65 11.60
C TYR A 82 9.88 -8.30 10.88
N LEU A 83 8.71 -7.94 10.34
CA LEU A 83 8.52 -6.64 9.69
C LEU A 83 8.81 -5.48 10.65
N ARG A 84 8.25 -5.52 11.86
CA ARG A 84 8.46 -4.46 12.87
C ARG A 84 9.91 -4.35 13.32
N GLU A 85 10.59 -5.48 13.51
CA GLU A 85 11.94 -5.51 14.08
C GLU A 85 13.04 -5.31 13.04
N ARG A 86 12.81 -5.68 11.79
CA ARG A 86 13.87 -5.79 10.78
C ARG A 86 13.66 -4.96 9.53
N ILE A 87 12.43 -4.71 9.13
CA ILE A 87 12.12 -4.08 7.83
C ILE A 87 11.63 -2.64 8.03
N ILE A 88 10.64 -2.44 8.88
CA ILE A 88 10.03 -1.13 9.05
C ILE A 88 10.93 -0.23 9.90
N ARG A 89 11.28 0.92 9.36
CA ARG A 89 12.02 1.97 10.06
C ARG A 89 11.11 3.16 10.20
N PHE A 90 10.52 3.32 11.37
CA PHE A 90 9.74 4.52 11.67
C PHE A 90 10.68 5.65 12.11
N PRO A 91 10.40 6.90 11.69
CA PRO A 91 11.15 8.05 12.17
C PRO A 91 10.83 8.28 13.66
N GLY A 92 11.79 7.96 14.54
CA GLY A 92 11.71 8.23 15.97
C GLY A 92 10.52 7.59 16.69
N ASN A 93 10.06 8.25 17.74
CA ASN A 93 8.94 7.80 18.58
C ASN A 93 7.59 8.41 18.15
N LYS A 94 7.47 8.90 16.93
CA LYS A 94 6.22 9.50 16.45
C LYS A 94 5.16 8.41 16.29
N PRO A 95 4.02 8.49 16.99
CA PRO A 95 2.91 7.57 16.79
C PRO A 95 2.33 7.76 15.38
N ARG A 96 1.62 6.78 14.90
CA ARG A 96 0.85 6.91 13.66
C ARG A 96 -0.31 7.85 13.91
N PRO A 97 -0.47 8.90 13.09
CA PRO A 97 -1.58 9.84 13.28
C PRO A 97 -2.93 9.19 12.94
N VAL A 98 -3.95 9.62 13.63
CA VAL A 98 -5.34 9.40 13.21
C VAL A 98 -5.60 10.27 12.00
N HIS A 99 -6.02 9.68 10.88
CA HIS A 99 -6.23 10.44 9.67
C HIS A 99 -7.64 10.27 9.09
N LEU A 100 -8.09 11.32 8.41
CA LEU A 100 -9.25 11.31 7.55
C LEU A 100 -8.78 11.37 6.10
N ASN A 101 -9.29 10.46 5.27
CA ASN A 101 -9.15 10.48 3.83
C ASN A 101 -10.46 10.93 3.20
N THR A 102 -10.40 11.83 2.22
CA THR A 102 -11.59 12.47 1.65
C THR A 102 -12.35 11.59 0.65
N TRP A 103 -11.82 10.44 0.23
CA TRP A 103 -12.38 9.64 -0.86
C TRP A 103 -13.88 9.38 -0.71
N GLU A 104 -14.27 8.71 0.37
CA GLU A 104 -15.67 8.37 0.60
C GLU A 104 -16.60 9.57 0.82
N GLY A 105 -16.02 10.74 1.14
CA GLY A 105 -16.78 11.97 1.39
C GLY A 105 -17.08 12.78 0.14
N ILE A 106 -16.20 12.76 -0.86
CA ILE A 106 -16.31 13.65 -2.04
C ILE A 106 -16.06 12.97 -3.37
N TYR A 107 -15.46 11.79 -3.40
CA TYR A 107 -14.98 11.14 -4.63
C TYR A 107 -14.22 12.12 -5.53
N PHE A 108 -14.66 12.28 -6.79
CA PHE A 108 -14.07 13.21 -7.76
C PHE A 108 -14.57 14.65 -7.64
N ASN A 109 -15.52 14.92 -6.75
CA ASN A 109 -16.15 16.25 -6.61
C ASN A 109 -15.34 17.15 -5.66
N HIS A 110 -14.21 17.63 -6.14
CA HIS A 110 -13.31 18.48 -5.37
C HIS A 110 -13.78 19.95 -5.40
N ASP A 111 -14.35 20.40 -4.29
CA ASP A 111 -14.66 21.78 -3.97
C ASP A 111 -13.79 22.23 -2.77
N PRO A 112 -12.84 23.18 -2.97
CA PRO A 112 -11.95 23.61 -1.89
C PRO A 112 -12.67 24.14 -0.64
N ASP A 113 -13.79 24.86 -0.80
CA ASP A 113 -14.54 25.39 0.33
C ASP A 113 -15.23 24.27 1.11
N TYR A 114 -15.73 23.26 0.43
CA TYR A 114 -16.29 22.08 1.09
C TYR A 114 -15.20 21.27 1.80
N ILE A 115 -14.05 21.10 1.17
CA ILE A 115 -12.91 20.38 1.74
C ILE A 115 -12.40 21.08 3.01
N MET A 116 -12.31 22.41 3.02
CA MET A 116 -11.91 23.17 4.20
C MET A 116 -12.91 23.03 5.34
N ARG A 117 -14.22 23.08 5.07
CA ARG A 117 -15.24 22.81 6.11
C ARG A 117 -15.15 21.39 6.65
N MET A 118 -14.88 20.39 5.80
CA MET A 118 -14.64 19.02 6.25
C MET A 118 -13.41 18.92 7.15
N ALA A 119 -12.37 19.70 6.87
CA ALA A 119 -11.19 19.77 7.71
C ALA A 119 -11.49 20.39 9.08
N ASP A 120 -12.34 21.42 9.16
CA ASP A 120 -12.79 22.00 10.43
C ASP A 120 -13.47 20.96 11.32
N GLU A 121 -14.41 20.21 10.77
CA GLU A 121 -15.10 19.14 11.49
C GLU A 121 -14.16 17.99 11.89
N ALA A 122 -13.24 17.61 11.01
CA ALA A 122 -12.24 16.59 11.28
C ALA A 122 -11.33 16.98 12.46
N ALA A 123 -10.87 18.23 12.49
CA ALA A 123 -10.05 18.76 13.59
C ALA A 123 -10.80 18.73 14.91
N ALA A 124 -12.08 19.12 14.93
CA ALA A 124 -12.93 19.09 16.11
C ALA A 124 -13.12 17.66 16.67
N LEU A 125 -13.06 16.65 15.81
CA LEU A 125 -13.13 15.22 16.19
C LEU A 125 -11.78 14.64 16.63
N GLY A 126 -10.68 15.41 16.55
CA GLY A 126 -9.35 14.96 16.95
C GLY A 126 -8.57 14.24 15.86
N VAL A 127 -8.91 14.44 14.58
CA VAL A 127 -8.10 13.98 13.44
C VAL A 127 -6.78 14.73 13.46
N GLU A 128 -5.69 14.01 13.21
CA GLU A 128 -4.32 14.53 13.27
C GLU A 128 -3.71 14.73 11.88
N ARG A 129 -4.27 14.05 10.86
CA ARG A 129 -3.83 14.17 9.46
C ARG A 129 -5.04 14.17 8.52
N PHE A 130 -5.05 15.13 7.62
CA PHE A 130 -6.08 15.27 6.60
C PHE A 130 -5.50 14.94 5.22
N ILE A 131 -6.14 14.01 4.50
CA ILE A 131 -5.65 13.48 3.23
C ILE A 131 -6.65 13.80 2.13
N ILE A 132 -6.23 14.60 1.15
CA ILE A 132 -6.97 14.71 -0.11
C ILE A 132 -6.61 13.50 -0.98
N ASP A 133 -7.62 12.75 -1.41
CA ASP A 133 -7.43 11.57 -2.23
C ASP A 133 -7.59 11.87 -3.74
N ASP A 134 -7.93 10.85 -4.53
CA ASP A 134 -8.08 10.90 -5.98
C ASP A 134 -9.02 12.02 -6.44
N GLY A 135 -8.78 12.55 -7.62
CA GLY A 135 -9.65 13.55 -8.24
C GLY A 135 -9.11 14.99 -8.26
N TRP A 136 -7.98 15.28 -7.61
CA TRP A 136 -7.40 16.64 -7.55
C TRP A 136 -6.69 17.06 -8.84
N PHE A 137 -6.28 16.12 -9.67
CA PHE A 137 -5.48 16.41 -10.86
C PHE A 137 -6.35 16.60 -12.12
N LYS A 138 -5.76 17.27 -13.10
CA LYS A 138 -6.43 17.76 -14.31
C LYS A 138 -7.16 16.66 -15.08
N GLY A 139 -8.45 16.87 -15.29
CA GLY A 139 -9.28 15.96 -16.07
C GLY A 139 -9.71 14.68 -15.34
N ARG A 140 -9.33 14.50 -14.07
CA ARG A 140 -9.72 13.35 -13.25
C ARG A 140 -11.12 13.53 -12.66
N ASN A 141 -12.14 13.15 -13.44
CA ASN A 141 -13.54 13.24 -13.04
C ASN A 141 -14.23 11.88 -12.94
N ASP A 142 -13.49 10.81 -13.26
CA ASP A 142 -13.92 9.42 -13.22
C ASP A 142 -12.72 8.48 -13.14
N ASP A 143 -12.96 7.17 -13.01
CA ASP A 143 -11.92 6.15 -12.85
C ASP A 143 -11.08 5.90 -14.11
N TRP A 144 -11.50 6.38 -15.26
CA TRP A 144 -10.93 6.04 -16.57
C TRP A 144 -9.99 7.09 -17.13
N ALA A 145 -10.09 8.34 -16.64
CA ALA A 145 -9.42 9.47 -17.21
C ALA A 145 -8.16 9.91 -16.43
N ALA A 146 -7.22 10.52 -17.13
CA ALA A 146 -6.09 11.30 -16.62
C ALA A 146 -5.10 10.56 -15.71
N LEU A 147 -5.05 9.23 -15.75
CA LEU A 147 -4.07 8.45 -15.00
C LEU A 147 -2.65 8.77 -15.49
N GLY A 148 -1.81 9.25 -14.55
CA GLY A 148 -0.44 9.65 -14.86
C GLY A 148 -0.23 11.15 -15.10
N ASP A 149 -1.29 11.93 -15.25
CA ASP A 149 -1.24 13.38 -15.49
C ASP A 149 -1.31 14.15 -14.16
N TRP A 150 -0.25 14.06 -13.36
CA TRP A 150 -0.17 14.62 -12.00
C TRP A 150 -0.04 16.16 -11.98
N TYR A 151 -0.87 16.85 -12.76
CA TYR A 151 -0.99 18.30 -12.76
C TYR A 151 -2.28 18.71 -12.06
N LEU A 152 -2.23 19.77 -11.27
CA LEU A 152 -3.39 20.27 -10.57
C LEU A 152 -4.51 20.67 -11.53
N ASP A 153 -5.75 20.34 -11.20
CA ASP A 153 -6.90 20.81 -11.97
C ASP A 153 -7.25 22.25 -11.55
N GLU A 154 -6.90 23.21 -12.39
CA GLU A 154 -7.13 24.64 -12.14
C GLU A 154 -8.62 25.02 -12.10
N LYS A 155 -9.52 24.17 -12.64
CA LYS A 155 -10.95 24.40 -12.54
C LYS A 155 -11.50 24.06 -11.16
N LYS A 156 -10.95 23.01 -10.54
CA LYS A 156 -11.26 22.60 -9.16
C LYS A 156 -10.55 23.46 -8.13
N TYR A 157 -9.32 23.85 -8.43
CA TYR A 157 -8.43 24.61 -7.54
C TYR A 157 -7.92 25.89 -8.21
N PRO A 158 -8.80 26.89 -8.43
CA PRO A 158 -8.41 28.10 -9.18
C PRO A 158 -7.32 28.94 -8.51
N TYR A 159 -7.13 28.78 -7.19
CA TYR A 159 -6.07 29.43 -6.42
C TYR A 159 -4.95 28.47 -5.99
N GLY A 160 -4.85 27.30 -6.65
CA GLY A 160 -3.92 26.26 -6.24
C GLY A 160 -4.38 25.49 -4.99
N LEU A 161 -3.52 24.59 -4.52
CA LEU A 161 -3.76 23.81 -3.29
C LEU A 161 -3.36 24.56 -2.02
N THR A 162 -2.57 25.61 -2.14
CA THR A 162 -2.02 26.36 -0.99
C THR A 162 -3.11 26.80 0.00
N PRO A 163 -4.25 27.36 -0.41
CA PRO A 163 -5.30 27.75 0.56
C PRO A 163 -5.81 26.58 1.39
N VAL A 164 -6.01 25.42 0.79
CA VAL A 164 -6.47 24.22 1.51
C VAL A 164 -5.37 23.69 2.43
N ILE A 165 -4.12 23.64 1.95
CA ILE A 165 -2.97 23.20 2.75
C ILE A 165 -2.79 24.07 3.99
N ASP A 166 -2.82 25.38 3.81
CA ASP A 166 -2.63 26.35 4.89
C ASP A 166 -3.78 26.27 5.90
N HIS A 167 -5.02 26.09 5.42
CA HIS A 167 -6.18 25.90 6.29
C HIS A 167 -6.02 24.66 7.18
N VAL A 168 -5.74 23.50 6.57
CA VAL A 168 -5.54 22.24 7.30
C VAL A 168 -4.42 22.37 8.34
N LYS A 169 -3.29 22.99 7.94
CA LYS A 169 -2.16 23.23 8.87
C LYS A 169 -2.49 24.20 9.98
N SER A 170 -3.31 25.21 9.72
CA SER A 170 -3.75 26.17 10.75
C SER A 170 -4.59 25.51 11.84
N LEU A 171 -5.27 24.41 11.52
CA LEU A 171 -6.03 23.57 12.46
C LEU A 171 -5.14 22.60 13.26
N GLY A 172 -3.82 22.62 13.04
CA GLY A 172 -2.87 21.76 13.74
C GLY A 172 -2.73 20.35 13.14
N MET A 173 -3.37 20.07 12.02
CA MET A 173 -3.29 18.79 11.32
C MET A 173 -2.13 18.74 10.32
N GLU A 174 -1.62 17.54 10.07
CA GLU A 174 -0.76 17.28 8.92
C GLU A 174 -1.61 17.22 7.64
N PHE A 175 -1.03 17.67 6.53
CA PHE A 175 -1.64 17.55 5.20
C PHE A 175 -0.93 16.48 4.38
N GLU A 176 -1.72 15.65 3.71
CA GLU A 176 -1.23 14.65 2.77
C GLU A 176 -2.10 14.63 1.51
N ILE A 177 -1.52 14.22 0.39
CA ILE A 177 -2.23 14.09 -0.88
C ILE A 177 -2.06 12.68 -1.42
N GLY A 178 -3.15 12.04 -1.75
CA GLY A 178 -3.21 10.74 -2.43
C GLY A 178 -3.01 10.88 -3.94
N ARG A 179 -3.03 9.73 -4.61
CA ARG A 179 -3.00 9.64 -6.07
C ARG A 179 -4.32 9.09 -6.58
N ALA A 180 -4.27 8.19 -7.56
CA ALA A 180 -5.46 7.59 -8.14
C ALA A 180 -5.81 6.27 -7.45
N HIS A 181 -7.10 6.01 -7.32
CA HIS A 181 -7.65 4.67 -7.15
C HIS A 181 -7.74 4.00 -8.54
N VAL A 182 -7.28 2.77 -8.65
CA VAL A 182 -7.27 1.98 -9.89
C VAL A 182 -7.93 0.63 -9.63
#